data_e0f6bef691095e88a833afdc55bbb35f
#
_entry.id   e0f6bef691095e88a833afdc55bbb35f
#
_cell.length_a   1.000
_cell.length_b   1.000
_cell.length_c   1.000
_cell.angle_alpha   90.00
_cell.angle_beta   90.00
_cell.angle_gamma   90.00
#
_symmetry.space_group_name_H-M   'P 1'
#
loop_
_entity.id
_entity.type
_entity.pdbx_description
1 polymer ?
#
loop_
_entity_poly.entity_id
_entity_poly.type
_entity_poly.pdbx_seq_one_letter_code
_entity_poly.pdbx_strand_id
1 'polypeptide(L)'
;PTLPDVTPNKDYRLSTIVQASAAAPFYFDMVHMEVTKGEQGIFFDGAMTPHGNPALQLAMTALAPAYGLKWTPGADDLMIVSVGTGQPRPMKPEWRSKPLLLSVWKAIHALTSLAYDNSQLGTSILQWLGTSPQPWHINGEIDGLQNSLPGCSPLWTFVRYDAPLEAAWLEKHLHETFSDAQIADLVKMDDDSMVPELYRVGEKAGENLIRPEHFQTCFDPA
;
A
#
# COMPACT_ATOMS: atom_id res chain seq x y z
N PRO A 1 -29.08 5.41 3.41
CA PRO A 1 -30.08 4.50 2.85
C PRO A 1 -29.37 3.19 2.48
N THR A 2 -29.66 2.12 3.22
CA THR A 2 -29.21 0.77 2.86
C THR A 2 -30.06 0.32 1.69
N LEU A 3 -29.41 -0.19 0.65
CA LEU A 3 -30.10 -0.87 -0.43
C LEU A 3 -30.84 -2.09 0.17
N PRO A 4 -32.09 -2.37 -0.25
CA PRO A 4 -32.79 -3.54 0.21
C PRO A 4 -32.01 -4.80 -0.17
N ASP A 5 -32.03 -5.78 0.70
CA ASP A 5 -31.39 -7.09 0.52
C ASP A 5 -29.84 -7.13 0.54
N VAL A 6 -29.15 -6.01 0.79
CA VAL A 6 -27.69 -5.97 0.99
C VAL A 6 -27.37 -6.30 2.44
N THR A 7 -26.43 -7.24 2.66
CA THR A 7 -25.92 -7.54 4.00
C THR A 7 -25.12 -6.36 4.53
N PRO A 8 -25.53 -5.74 5.65
CA PRO A 8 -24.79 -4.61 6.22
C PRO A 8 -23.37 -5.02 6.63
N ASN A 9 -22.37 -4.17 6.39
CA ASN A 9 -20.98 -4.46 6.72
C ASN A 9 -20.76 -4.84 8.20
N LYS A 10 -21.55 -4.28 9.12
CA LYS A 10 -21.48 -4.59 10.56
C LYS A 10 -21.93 -6.01 10.93
N ASP A 11 -22.64 -6.69 10.04
CA ASP A 11 -23.21 -8.02 10.30
C ASP A 11 -22.27 -9.15 9.87
N TYR A 12 -21.16 -8.83 9.18
CA TYR A 12 -20.12 -9.80 8.89
C TYR A 12 -19.26 -10.09 10.13
N ARG A 13 -18.86 -11.36 10.28
CA ARG A 13 -17.88 -11.72 11.30
C ARG A 13 -16.52 -11.11 10.96
N LEU A 14 -15.87 -10.47 11.94
CA LEU A 14 -14.55 -9.88 11.75
C LEU A 14 -13.52 -10.90 11.25
N SER A 15 -13.56 -12.15 11.75
CA SER A 15 -12.68 -13.23 11.28
C SER A 15 -12.85 -13.52 9.79
N THR A 16 -14.08 -13.51 9.28
CA THR A 16 -14.35 -13.71 7.84
C THR A 16 -13.83 -12.56 7.01
N ILE A 17 -14.00 -11.32 7.48
CA ILE A 17 -13.45 -10.11 6.82
C ILE A 17 -11.92 -10.19 6.76
N VAL A 18 -11.26 -10.53 7.88
CA VAL A 18 -9.80 -10.65 7.94
C VAL A 18 -9.32 -11.76 6.99
N GLN A 19 -9.99 -12.92 7.00
CA GLN A 19 -9.67 -14.03 6.10
C GLN A 19 -9.83 -13.60 4.62
N ALA A 20 -10.90 -12.91 4.27
CA ALA A 20 -11.15 -12.42 2.92
C ALA A 20 -10.09 -11.39 2.47
N SER A 21 -9.68 -10.50 3.39
CA SER A 21 -8.66 -9.48 3.13
C SER A 21 -7.25 -10.05 2.96
N ALA A 22 -6.96 -11.19 3.60
CA ALA A 22 -5.65 -11.84 3.60
C ALA A 22 -5.58 -13.12 2.74
N ALA A 23 -6.59 -13.37 1.90
CA ALA A 23 -6.65 -14.54 1.01
C ALA A 23 -5.76 -14.35 -0.22
N ALA A 24 -4.42 -14.35 -0.01
CA ALA A 24 -3.44 -14.16 -1.06
C ALA A 24 -3.52 -15.29 -2.09
N PRO A 25 -3.69 -14.98 -3.38
CA PRO A 25 -3.71 -15.98 -4.46
C PRO A 25 -2.45 -16.86 -4.41
N PHE A 26 -2.60 -18.14 -4.71
CA PHE A 26 -1.59 -19.20 -4.65
C PHE A 26 -1.26 -19.73 -3.24
N TYR A 27 -1.54 -18.97 -2.18
CA TYR A 27 -1.30 -19.39 -0.78
C TYR A 27 -2.60 -19.80 -0.08
N PHE A 28 -3.71 -19.13 -0.39
CA PHE A 28 -5.00 -19.36 0.25
C PHE A 28 -6.12 -19.46 -0.77
N ASP A 29 -7.18 -20.18 -0.40
CA ASP A 29 -8.43 -20.24 -1.16
C ASP A 29 -9.16 -18.89 -1.07
N MET A 30 -9.87 -18.55 -2.14
CA MET A 30 -10.75 -17.38 -2.18
C MET A 30 -11.89 -17.55 -1.17
N VAL A 31 -12.28 -16.44 -0.54
CA VAL A 31 -13.36 -16.44 0.46
C VAL A 31 -14.69 -16.08 -0.19
N HIS A 32 -15.70 -16.91 0.03
CA HIS A 32 -17.06 -16.67 -0.45
C HIS A 32 -17.90 -16.09 0.70
N MET A 33 -18.56 -14.96 0.45
CA MET A 33 -19.47 -14.34 1.42
C MET A 33 -20.75 -13.90 0.72
N GLU A 34 -21.88 -14.08 1.39
CA GLU A 34 -23.15 -13.54 0.91
C GLU A 34 -23.13 -12.01 1.04
N VAL A 35 -23.20 -11.31 -0.09
CA VAL A 35 -23.17 -9.83 -0.16
C VAL A 35 -24.57 -9.24 -0.25
N THR A 36 -25.48 -10.02 -0.82
CA THR A 36 -26.89 -9.73 -0.91
C THR A 36 -27.66 -11.04 -0.81
N LYS A 37 -28.90 -11.02 -0.44
CA LYS A 37 -29.70 -12.23 -0.27
C LYS A 37 -29.66 -13.12 -1.52
N GLY A 38 -29.03 -14.27 -1.38
CA GLY A 38 -28.87 -15.27 -2.46
C GLY A 38 -27.75 -14.98 -3.45
N GLU A 39 -26.94 -13.93 -3.24
CA GLU A 39 -25.78 -13.60 -4.09
C GLU A 39 -24.49 -13.67 -3.29
N GLN A 40 -23.53 -14.46 -3.82
CA GLN A 40 -22.22 -14.65 -3.21
C GLN A 40 -21.19 -13.75 -3.87
N GLY A 41 -20.45 -12.96 -3.07
CA GLY A 41 -19.23 -12.31 -3.48
C GLY A 41 -18.03 -13.25 -3.31
N ILE A 42 -17.04 -13.15 -4.21
CA ILE A 42 -15.77 -13.87 -4.15
C ILE A 42 -14.68 -12.88 -3.81
N PHE A 43 -13.96 -13.12 -2.72
CA PHE A 43 -12.96 -12.20 -2.19
C PHE A 43 -11.57 -12.85 -2.17
N PHE A 44 -10.57 -12.05 -2.44
CA PHE A 44 -9.16 -12.39 -2.34
C PHE A 44 -8.37 -11.18 -1.81
N ASP A 45 -7.10 -11.37 -1.50
CA ASP A 45 -6.23 -10.39 -0.86
C ASP A 45 -6.28 -9.03 -1.57
N GLY A 46 -6.48 -7.99 -0.77
CA GLY A 46 -6.47 -6.60 -1.23
C GLY A 46 -5.14 -6.13 -1.84
N ALA A 47 -4.04 -6.82 -1.55
CA ALA A 47 -2.71 -6.49 -2.11
C ALA A 47 -2.68 -6.54 -3.64
N MET A 48 -3.54 -7.35 -4.27
CA MET A 48 -3.69 -7.43 -5.73
C MET A 48 -4.55 -6.30 -6.33
N THR A 49 -5.06 -5.41 -5.51
CA THR A 49 -5.98 -4.34 -5.86
C THR A 49 -5.40 -2.97 -5.45
N PRO A 50 -6.01 -1.84 -5.85
CA PRO A 50 -5.62 -0.52 -5.33
C PRO A 50 -5.67 -0.40 -3.79
N HIS A 51 -6.33 -1.33 -3.11
CA HIS A 51 -6.44 -1.36 -1.65
C HIS A 51 -5.24 -2.02 -0.95
N GLY A 52 -4.23 -2.49 -1.68
CA GLY A 52 -2.93 -2.89 -1.11
C GLY A 52 -2.26 -1.75 -0.33
N ASN A 53 -2.48 -0.49 -0.75
CA ASN A 53 -2.27 0.70 0.08
C ASN A 53 -3.65 1.33 0.38
N PRO A 54 -4.26 1.09 1.54
CA PRO A 54 -5.62 1.54 1.83
C PRO A 54 -5.74 3.04 2.13
N ALA A 55 -4.64 3.81 2.14
CA ALA A 55 -4.62 5.20 2.58
C ALA A 55 -5.56 6.10 1.77
N LEU A 56 -5.66 5.91 0.44
CA LEU A 56 -6.59 6.66 -0.39
C LEU A 56 -8.06 6.33 -0.06
N GLN A 57 -8.37 5.05 0.15
CA GLN A 57 -9.71 4.61 0.54
C GLN A 57 -10.09 5.15 1.92
N LEU A 58 -9.15 5.19 2.87
CA LEU A 58 -9.37 5.79 4.19
C LEU A 58 -9.64 7.28 4.09
N ALA A 59 -8.89 8.02 3.25
CA ALA A 59 -9.16 9.44 2.98
C ALA A 59 -10.57 9.66 2.43
N MET A 60 -10.97 8.86 1.43
CA MET A 60 -12.34 8.91 0.89
C MET A 60 -13.39 8.60 1.96
N THR A 61 -13.14 7.62 2.81
CA THR A 61 -14.05 7.24 3.90
C THR A 61 -14.19 8.35 4.94
N ALA A 62 -13.09 9.03 5.28
CA ALA A 62 -13.10 10.13 6.24
C ALA A 62 -13.86 11.36 5.71
N LEU A 63 -13.66 11.70 4.44
CA LEU A 63 -14.14 12.96 3.86
C LEU A 63 -15.50 12.85 3.17
N ALA A 64 -15.81 11.72 2.50
CA ALA A 64 -17.02 11.61 1.71
C ALA A 64 -18.28 11.54 2.62
N PRO A 65 -19.26 12.44 2.41
CA PRO A 65 -20.45 12.52 3.28
C PRO A 65 -21.26 11.22 3.36
N ALA A 66 -21.19 10.39 2.33
CA ALA A 66 -21.88 9.10 2.26
C ALA A 66 -21.46 8.12 3.37
N TYR A 67 -20.21 8.21 3.86
CA TYR A 67 -19.71 7.38 4.96
C TYR A 67 -20.07 7.92 6.35
N GLY A 68 -20.51 9.18 6.45
CA GLY A 68 -21.01 9.77 7.70
C GLY A 68 -19.94 10.28 8.67
N LEU A 69 -18.65 10.09 8.42
CA LEU A 69 -17.56 10.56 9.30
C LEU A 69 -17.38 12.08 9.24
N LYS A 70 -17.49 12.66 8.05
CA LYS A 70 -17.47 14.12 7.80
C LYS A 70 -16.26 14.84 8.41
N TRP A 71 -15.06 14.26 8.28
CA TRP A 71 -13.85 14.94 8.73
C TRP A 71 -13.58 16.16 7.87
N THR A 72 -12.95 17.17 8.47
CA THR A 72 -12.60 18.40 7.76
C THR A 72 -11.37 18.17 6.88
N PRO A 73 -11.41 18.48 5.57
CA PRO A 73 -10.24 18.49 4.74
C PRO A 73 -9.36 19.72 5.04
N GLY A 74 -8.05 19.53 5.04
CA GLY A 74 -7.08 20.59 5.25
C GLY A 74 -5.73 20.02 5.65
N ALA A 75 -4.64 20.70 5.26
CA ALA A 75 -3.29 20.25 5.59
C ALA A 75 -3.02 20.25 7.11
N ASP A 76 -3.70 21.12 7.84
CA ASP A 76 -3.58 21.26 9.30
C ASP A 76 -4.68 20.49 10.05
N ASP A 77 -5.70 19.97 9.34
CA ASP A 77 -6.87 19.31 9.92
C ASP A 77 -6.83 17.79 9.77
N LEU A 78 -6.16 17.28 8.71
CA LEU A 78 -6.12 15.85 8.41
C LEU A 78 -4.70 15.43 8.04
N MET A 79 -4.16 14.50 8.81
CA MET A 79 -2.90 13.84 8.50
C MET A 79 -3.12 12.38 8.12
N ILE A 80 -2.54 11.97 7.01
CA ILE A 80 -2.55 10.57 6.53
C ILE A 80 -1.14 10.02 6.63
N VAL A 81 -0.95 9.03 7.49
CA VAL A 81 0.31 8.30 7.63
C VAL A 81 0.16 6.93 7.01
N SER A 82 0.94 6.64 5.98
CA SER A 82 0.97 5.35 5.29
C SER A 82 2.30 4.65 5.57
N VAL A 83 2.23 3.42 6.07
CA VAL A 83 3.41 2.59 6.33
C VAL A 83 3.42 1.41 5.36
N GLY A 84 4.49 1.29 4.59
CA GLY A 84 4.69 0.18 3.66
C GLY A 84 5.37 -1.02 4.31
N THR A 85 5.39 -2.12 3.58
CA THR A 85 5.96 -3.40 4.01
C THR A 85 7.24 -3.78 3.27
N GLY A 86 7.85 -2.84 2.54
CA GLY A 86 9.08 -3.11 1.80
C GLY A 86 8.82 -3.77 0.43
N GLN A 87 7.90 -3.25 -0.34
CA GLN A 87 7.56 -3.81 -1.64
C GLN A 87 8.74 -3.71 -2.64
N PRO A 88 9.23 -4.82 -3.20
CA PRO A 88 10.26 -4.75 -4.25
C PRO A 88 9.65 -4.26 -5.55
N ARG A 89 10.45 -3.58 -6.38
CA ARG A 89 10.04 -3.34 -7.77
C ARG A 89 9.93 -4.66 -8.53
N PRO A 90 8.94 -4.79 -9.43
CA PRO A 90 8.89 -5.94 -10.31
C PRO A 90 10.21 -6.09 -11.07
N MET A 91 10.90 -7.23 -10.86
CA MET A 91 12.17 -7.50 -11.55
C MET A 91 11.94 -7.67 -13.06
N LYS A 92 12.91 -7.22 -13.87
CA LYS A 92 12.87 -7.48 -15.31
C LYS A 92 12.91 -8.99 -15.56
N PRO A 93 11.96 -9.56 -16.31
CA PRO A 93 11.94 -10.99 -16.55
C PRO A 93 13.16 -11.43 -17.39
N GLU A 94 13.92 -12.38 -16.90
CA GLU A 94 14.91 -13.09 -17.71
C GLU A 94 14.22 -14.12 -18.62
N TRP A 95 14.09 -13.81 -19.90
CA TRP A 95 13.29 -14.53 -20.91
C TRP A 95 13.83 -15.90 -21.34
N ARG A 96 14.67 -16.57 -20.54
CA ARG A 96 15.39 -17.79 -20.93
C ARG A 96 14.73 -19.14 -20.59
N SER A 97 13.44 -19.21 -20.22
CA SER A 97 12.81 -20.43 -19.72
C SER A 97 11.68 -20.99 -20.58
N LYS A 98 11.39 -22.26 -20.43
CA LYS A 98 10.52 -23.16 -21.20
C LYS A 98 9.09 -22.62 -21.47
N PRO A 99 8.49 -22.85 -22.67
CA PRO A 99 7.33 -22.11 -23.16
C PRO A 99 6.01 -22.26 -22.36
N LEU A 100 5.75 -23.40 -21.70
CA LEU A 100 4.50 -23.60 -20.96
C LEU A 100 4.54 -23.00 -19.55
N LEU A 101 5.64 -23.20 -18.82
CA LEU A 101 5.90 -22.58 -17.52
C LEU A 101 6.03 -21.05 -17.64
N LEU A 102 6.47 -20.56 -18.80
CA LEU A 102 6.62 -19.16 -19.14
C LEU A 102 5.29 -18.40 -19.10
N SER A 103 4.16 -19.00 -19.48
CA SER A 103 2.85 -18.33 -19.49
C SER A 103 2.30 -18.10 -18.08
N VAL A 104 2.42 -19.08 -17.19
CA VAL A 104 2.02 -18.95 -15.78
C VAL A 104 2.92 -17.94 -15.07
N TRP A 105 4.23 -18.02 -15.30
CA TRP A 105 5.19 -17.10 -14.71
C TRP A 105 4.98 -15.65 -15.17
N LYS A 106 4.66 -15.44 -16.46
CA LYS A 106 4.26 -14.12 -17.00
C LYS A 106 2.98 -13.60 -16.36
N ALA A 107 2.00 -14.46 -16.09
CA ALA A 107 0.76 -14.06 -15.44
C ALA A 107 1.01 -13.61 -13.99
N ILE A 108 1.81 -14.37 -13.23
CA ILE A 108 2.22 -13.97 -11.86
C ILE A 108 2.96 -12.63 -11.88
N HIS A 109 3.89 -12.48 -12.80
CA HIS A 109 4.66 -11.24 -12.94
C HIS A 109 3.78 -10.04 -13.31
N ALA A 110 2.80 -10.24 -14.19
CA ALA A 110 1.84 -9.20 -14.55
C ALA A 110 0.98 -8.80 -13.35
N LEU A 111 0.52 -9.76 -12.54
CA LEU A 111 -0.27 -9.49 -11.34
C LEU A 111 0.54 -8.73 -10.28
N THR A 112 1.79 -9.12 -10.02
CA THR A 112 2.65 -8.41 -9.08
C THR A 112 3.01 -7.01 -9.56
N SER A 113 3.21 -6.83 -10.88
CA SER A 113 3.41 -5.50 -11.48
C SER A 113 2.18 -4.62 -11.34
N LEU A 114 0.99 -5.15 -11.58
CA LEU A 114 -0.27 -4.42 -11.38
C LEU A 114 -0.47 -3.99 -9.93
N ALA A 115 -0.15 -4.86 -8.97
CA ALA A 115 -0.21 -4.54 -7.55
C ALA A 115 0.74 -3.37 -7.19
N TYR A 116 1.96 -3.42 -7.71
CA TYR A 116 2.94 -2.35 -7.56
C TYR A 116 2.44 -1.03 -8.17
N ASP A 117 1.99 -1.04 -9.44
CA ASP A 117 1.52 0.15 -10.16
C ASP A 117 0.29 0.77 -9.47
N ASN A 118 -0.64 -0.05 -8.95
CA ASN A 118 -1.77 0.41 -8.18
C ASN A 118 -1.36 1.14 -6.89
N SER A 119 -0.35 0.61 -6.19
CA SER A 119 0.21 1.25 -4.98
C SER A 119 0.87 2.59 -5.31
N GLN A 120 1.61 2.66 -6.43
CA GLN A 120 2.24 3.89 -6.91
C GLN A 120 1.20 4.94 -7.32
N LEU A 121 0.14 4.53 -8.02
CA LEU A 121 -0.96 5.43 -8.38
C LEU A 121 -1.63 6.02 -7.14
N GLY A 122 -1.93 5.19 -6.13
CA GLY A 122 -2.49 5.64 -4.86
C GLY A 122 -1.59 6.68 -4.16
N THR A 123 -0.29 6.42 -4.10
CA THR A 123 0.70 7.34 -3.53
C THR A 123 0.76 8.65 -4.32
N SER A 124 0.74 8.57 -5.66
CA SER A 124 0.75 9.75 -6.53
C SER A 124 -0.47 10.64 -6.31
N ILE A 125 -1.66 10.05 -6.22
CA ILE A 125 -2.91 10.78 -5.95
C ILE A 125 -2.87 11.43 -4.56
N LEU A 126 -2.41 10.70 -3.53
CA LEU A 126 -2.31 11.21 -2.18
C LEU A 126 -1.34 12.40 -2.07
N GLN A 127 -0.21 12.34 -2.77
CA GLN A 127 0.75 13.46 -2.82
C GLN A 127 0.24 14.63 -3.66
N TRP A 128 -0.45 14.37 -4.77
CA TRP A 128 -1.00 15.41 -5.62
C TRP A 128 -2.10 16.21 -4.92
N LEU A 129 -3.00 15.54 -4.19
CA LEU A 129 -4.12 16.18 -3.48
C LEU A 129 -3.73 16.73 -2.11
N GLY A 130 -2.58 16.37 -1.59
CA GLY A 130 -2.07 16.78 -0.28
C GLY A 130 -0.82 17.63 -0.35
N THR A 131 -0.25 17.86 0.82
CA THR A 131 1.13 18.32 0.99
C THR A 131 1.91 17.27 1.76
N SER A 132 3.24 17.21 1.59
CA SER A 132 4.07 16.23 2.31
C SER A 132 5.38 16.88 2.79
N PRO A 133 5.74 16.71 4.08
CA PRO A 133 7.05 17.10 4.57
C PRO A 133 8.18 16.22 4.03
N GLN A 134 7.84 15.01 3.56
CA GLN A 134 8.79 14.06 2.97
C GLN A 134 8.17 13.42 1.72
N PRO A 135 8.11 14.14 0.59
CA PRO A 135 7.48 13.63 -0.62
C PRO A 135 8.29 12.49 -1.23
N TRP A 136 7.58 11.47 -1.71
CA TRP A 136 8.18 10.44 -2.54
C TRP A 136 8.43 10.96 -3.94
N HIS A 137 9.59 10.63 -4.48
CA HIS A 137 9.90 10.87 -5.88
C HIS A 137 9.10 9.90 -6.75
N ILE A 138 8.18 10.43 -7.56
CA ILE A 138 7.31 9.61 -8.42
C ILE A 138 8.04 9.23 -9.69
N ASN A 139 8.57 10.22 -10.41
CA ASN A 139 9.43 9.99 -11.57
C ASN A 139 10.28 11.24 -11.88
N GLY A 140 11.20 11.12 -12.85
CA GLY A 140 12.13 12.19 -13.20
C GLY A 140 11.51 13.41 -13.88
N GLU A 141 10.24 13.33 -14.35
CA GLU A 141 9.58 14.42 -15.05
C GLU A 141 8.69 15.25 -14.11
N ILE A 142 8.00 14.60 -13.16
CA ILE A 142 7.00 15.23 -12.30
C ILE A 142 7.41 15.29 -10.83
N ASP A 143 8.59 14.77 -10.50
CA ASP A 143 9.12 14.69 -9.13
C ASP A 143 8.08 14.13 -8.14
N GLY A 144 7.77 14.84 -7.06
CA GLY A 144 6.80 14.44 -6.04
C GLY A 144 5.41 15.06 -6.18
N LEU A 145 5.09 15.74 -7.28
CA LEU A 145 3.82 16.45 -7.52
C LEU A 145 3.47 17.52 -6.46
N GLN A 146 4.46 17.99 -5.71
CA GLN A 146 4.23 18.98 -4.66
C GLN A 146 3.66 20.28 -5.22
N ASN A 147 2.65 20.85 -4.54
CA ASN A 147 2.02 22.12 -4.89
C ASN A 147 1.49 22.19 -6.34
N SER A 148 1.18 21.07 -6.95
CA SER A 148 0.68 21.01 -8.33
C SER A 148 -0.85 21.04 -8.42
N LEU A 149 -1.56 21.15 -7.29
CA LEU A 149 -3.02 21.20 -7.25
C LEU A 149 -3.49 22.61 -7.71
N PRO A 150 -4.12 22.73 -8.89
CA PRO A 150 -4.48 24.03 -9.41
C PRO A 150 -5.67 24.66 -8.69
N GLY A 151 -5.47 25.81 -8.05
CA GLY A 151 -6.54 26.64 -7.51
C GLY A 151 -7.23 26.11 -6.24
N CYS A 152 -6.69 25.08 -5.61
CA CYS A 152 -7.22 24.51 -4.36
C CYS A 152 -6.14 24.43 -3.29
N SER A 153 -6.55 24.52 -2.02
CA SER A 153 -5.65 24.18 -0.90
C SER A 153 -5.50 22.67 -0.78
N PRO A 154 -4.37 22.16 -0.28
CA PRO A 154 -4.19 20.74 0.00
C PRO A 154 -5.29 20.19 0.91
N LEU A 155 -5.76 18.99 0.62
CA LEU A 155 -6.84 18.34 1.37
C LEU A 155 -6.35 17.67 2.66
N TRP A 156 -5.04 17.41 2.77
CA TRP A 156 -4.41 16.75 3.91
C TRP A 156 -2.88 16.94 3.89
N THR A 157 -2.26 16.63 5.01
CA THR A 157 -0.83 16.31 5.09
C THR A 157 -0.67 14.80 4.89
N PHE A 158 0.21 14.39 3.96
CA PHE A 158 0.47 12.98 3.64
C PHE A 158 1.92 12.61 3.88
N VAL A 159 2.15 11.54 4.63
CA VAL A 159 3.48 10.96 4.84
C VAL A 159 3.43 9.47 4.56
N ARG A 160 4.39 8.97 3.77
CA ARG A 160 4.58 7.55 3.56
C ARG A 160 5.98 7.12 3.98
N TYR A 161 6.03 6.12 4.83
CA TYR A 161 7.25 5.43 5.21
C TYR A 161 7.25 4.04 4.57
N ASP A 162 8.31 3.75 3.83
CA ASP A 162 8.50 2.44 3.20
C ASP A 162 10.00 2.18 3.04
N ALA A 163 10.37 0.90 3.01
CA ALA A 163 11.74 0.46 2.75
C ALA A 163 11.74 -0.45 1.52
N PRO A 164 11.74 0.09 0.29
CA PRO A 164 11.84 -0.72 -0.91
C PRO A 164 12.98 -1.74 -0.80
N LEU A 165 12.68 -3.02 -0.99
CA LEU A 165 13.67 -4.10 -0.92
C LEU A 165 14.48 -4.14 -2.22
N GLU A 166 15.28 -3.09 -2.42
CA GLU A 166 16.18 -2.89 -3.55
C GLU A 166 17.59 -2.59 -3.02
N ALA A 167 18.59 -3.33 -3.47
CA ALA A 167 19.97 -3.19 -2.97
C ALA A 167 20.46 -1.73 -3.00
N ALA A 168 20.26 -1.02 -4.12
CA ALA A 168 20.69 0.37 -4.27
C ALA A 168 19.94 1.33 -3.33
N TRP A 169 18.65 1.07 -3.05
CA TRP A 169 17.86 1.88 -2.13
C TRP A 169 18.31 1.66 -0.67
N LEU A 170 18.48 0.40 -0.28
CA LEU A 170 18.91 0.01 1.07
C LEU A 170 20.32 0.54 1.36
N GLU A 171 21.24 0.46 0.40
CA GLU A 171 22.57 1.03 0.55
C GLU A 171 22.53 2.55 0.71
N LYS A 172 21.78 3.23 -0.14
CA LYS A 172 21.68 4.71 -0.13
C LYS A 172 21.02 5.26 1.14
N HIS A 173 19.95 4.64 1.62
CA HIS A 173 19.11 5.20 2.68
C HIS A 173 19.34 4.56 4.06
N LEU A 174 19.75 3.29 4.09
CA LEU A 174 19.98 2.57 5.34
C LEU A 174 21.45 2.22 5.58
N HIS A 175 22.34 2.50 4.61
CA HIS A 175 23.76 2.12 4.63
C HIS A 175 23.94 0.63 4.84
N GLU A 176 23.08 -0.16 4.19
CA GLU A 176 23.05 -1.63 4.23
C GLU A 176 23.34 -2.19 2.84
N THR A 177 24.30 -3.07 2.75
CA THR A 177 24.67 -3.71 1.48
C THR A 177 24.12 -5.11 1.40
N PHE A 178 23.28 -5.36 0.41
CA PHE A 178 22.69 -6.66 0.10
C PHE A 178 23.07 -7.09 -1.31
N SER A 179 23.41 -8.36 -1.48
CA SER A 179 23.52 -8.98 -2.80
C SER A 179 22.14 -9.23 -3.40
N ASP A 180 22.08 -9.39 -4.73
CA ASP A 180 20.82 -9.73 -5.42
C ASP A 180 20.19 -11.04 -4.89
N ALA A 181 21.02 -12.00 -4.49
CA ALA A 181 20.54 -13.25 -3.88
C ALA A 181 19.87 -13.01 -2.53
N GLN A 182 20.45 -12.18 -1.67
CA GLN A 182 19.85 -11.81 -0.38
C GLN A 182 18.55 -11.03 -0.56
N ILE A 183 18.48 -10.09 -1.51
CA ILE A 183 17.24 -9.41 -1.84
C ILE A 183 16.18 -10.41 -2.32
N ALA A 184 16.55 -11.37 -3.17
CA ALA A 184 15.64 -12.40 -3.63
C ALA A 184 15.12 -13.29 -2.48
N ASP A 185 15.91 -13.53 -1.44
CA ASP A 185 15.49 -14.26 -0.25
C ASP A 185 14.54 -13.39 0.63
N LEU A 186 14.85 -12.11 0.83
CA LEU A 186 14.01 -11.19 1.62
C LEU A 186 12.58 -11.00 1.06
N VAL A 187 12.41 -11.14 -0.25
CA VAL A 187 11.08 -10.97 -0.88
C VAL A 187 10.26 -12.25 -0.96
N LYS A 188 10.77 -13.38 -0.47
CA LYS A 188 10.00 -14.63 -0.40
C LYS A 188 8.92 -14.53 0.68
N MET A 189 7.67 -14.71 0.30
CA MET A 189 6.52 -14.61 1.22
C MET A 189 6.34 -15.85 2.10
N ASP A 190 6.95 -16.98 1.75
CA ASP A 190 6.82 -18.29 2.37
C ASP A 190 8.08 -18.75 3.12
N ASP A 191 9.04 -17.84 3.33
CA ASP A 191 10.30 -18.12 4.05
C ASP A 191 10.31 -17.33 5.37
N ASP A 192 9.89 -17.99 6.46
CA ASP A 192 9.87 -17.40 7.81
C ASP A 192 11.27 -17.18 8.39
N SER A 193 12.29 -17.81 7.82
CA SER A 193 13.69 -17.62 8.24
C SER A 193 14.19 -16.19 7.99
N MET A 194 13.55 -15.46 7.05
CA MET A 194 13.89 -14.07 6.72
C MET A 194 13.22 -13.03 7.62
N VAL A 195 12.26 -13.41 8.46
CA VAL A 195 11.54 -12.48 9.35
C VAL A 195 12.48 -11.67 10.27
N PRO A 196 13.51 -12.24 10.92
CA PRO A 196 14.42 -11.46 11.75
C PRO A 196 15.18 -10.38 10.94
N GLU A 197 15.57 -10.70 9.71
CA GLU A 197 16.29 -9.76 8.85
C GLU A 197 15.37 -8.67 8.32
N LEU A 198 14.14 -9.00 7.92
CA LEU A 198 13.12 -8.03 7.54
C LEU A 198 12.79 -7.08 8.69
N TYR A 199 12.68 -7.62 9.91
CA TYR A 199 12.47 -6.80 11.12
C TYR A 199 13.62 -5.81 11.33
N ARG A 200 14.86 -6.26 11.22
CA ARG A 200 16.07 -5.43 11.35
C ARG A 200 16.10 -4.30 10.30
N VAL A 201 15.77 -4.63 9.04
CA VAL A 201 15.67 -3.62 7.98
C VAL A 201 14.56 -2.60 8.28
N GLY A 202 13.40 -3.07 8.74
CA GLY A 202 12.29 -2.21 9.11
C GLY A 202 12.60 -1.29 10.30
N GLU A 203 13.25 -1.80 11.35
CA GLU A 203 13.69 -1.02 12.51
C GLU A 203 14.65 0.09 12.07
N LYS A 204 15.66 -0.25 11.28
CA LYS A 204 16.63 0.72 10.75
C LYS A 204 15.99 1.74 9.81
N ALA A 205 15.00 1.33 9.01
CA ALA A 205 14.22 2.25 8.19
C ALA A 205 13.44 3.24 9.07
N GLY A 206 12.81 2.76 10.14
CA GLY A 206 12.13 3.61 11.12
C GLY A 206 13.07 4.66 11.72
N GLU A 207 14.23 4.24 12.22
CA GLU A 207 15.24 5.13 12.80
C GLU A 207 15.76 6.18 11.81
N ASN A 208 15.98 5.81 10.56
CA ASN A 208 16.58 6.68 9.55
C ASN A 208 15.58 7.58 8.83
N LEU A 209 14.33 7.15 8.66
CA LEU A 209 13.35 7.85 7.83
C LEU A 209 12.34 8.68 8.64
N ILE A 210 11.99 8.24 9.87
CA ILE A 210 11.01 8.95 10.67
C ILE A 210 11.69 10.11 11.39
N ARG A 211 11.14 11.32 11.24
CA ARG A 211 11.63 12.54 11.87
C ARG A 211 10.50 13.22 12.63
N PRO A 212 10.75 13.80 13.80
CA PRO A 212 9.72 14.58 14.53
C PRO A 212 9.12 15.69 13.68
N GLU A 213 9.91 16.33 12.80
CA GLU A 213 9.51 17.42 11.93
C GLU A 213 8.46 17.02 10.88
N HIS A 214 8.26 15.73 10.65
CA HIS A 214 7.21 15.23 9.76
C HIS A 214 5.81 15.34 10.40
N PHE A 215 5.75 15.47 11.73
CA PHE A 215 4.51 15.54 12.50
C PHE A 215 4.35 16.97 13.02
N GLN A 216 3.43 17.70 12.42
CA GLN A 216 3.16 19.09 12.79
C GLN A 216 2.45 19.14 14.15
N THR A 217 2.73 20.17 14.94
CA THR A 217 2.19 20.32 16.30
C THR A 217 0.67 20.49 16.33
N CYS A 218 0.03 20.87 15.21
CA CYS A 218 -1.44 20.91 15.10
C CYS A 218 -2.10 19.53 15.26
N PHE A 219 -1.34 18.44 15.08
CA PHE A 219 -1.83 17.05 15.27
C PHE A 219 -1.48 16.47 16.65
N ASP A 220 -0.83 17.24 17.52
CA ASP A 220 -0.55 16.78 18.88
C ASP A 220 -1.85 16.66 19.69
N PRO A 221 -1.99 15.61 20.52
CA PRO A 221 -3.15 15.50 21.40
C PRO A 221 -3.20 16.69 22.36
N ALA A 222 -4.39 17.25 22.51
CA ALA A 222 -4.64 18.33 23.46
C ALA A 222 -4.56 17.86 24.93
#